data_0fb15c0bf5dc02f2332f87f3979a52df
#
_entry.id   0fb15c0bf5dc02f2332f87f3979a52df
#
_cell.length_a   1.000
_cell.length_b   1.000
_cell.length_c   1.000
_cell.angle_alpha   90.00
_cell.angle_beta   90.00
_cell.angle_gamma   90.00
#
_symmetry.space_group_name_H-M   'P 1'
#
loop_
_entity.id
_entity.type
_entity.pdbx_description
1 polymer ?
#
loop_
_entity_poly.entity_id
_entity_poly.type
_entity_poly.pdbx_seq_one_letter_code
_entity_poly.pdbx_strand_id
1 'polypeptide(L)'
;MQSKASQIDALRSGALSGLISRQAVLYERRLKAVEQLWGTVVTLAPAKHISAMMAVVKLDVASEKAQKDLQVREVFKIMGSGFDISKLQIADISKARPFVSPLAWAYYSAYAAIVLHASFFLDVLQRGLSSDLVDTEKVTQLLKVALPHQEAYIEKYGPSAFHYLLEELESKILIKIDSILEGKQSDTESIEKAALILRESDRLMESNAASKHGLEIDQ
;
A
#
# COMPACT_ATOMS: atom_id res chain seq x y z
N MET A 1 -4.31 46.81 42.49
CA MET A 1 -3.21 45.98 41.95
C MET A 1 -3.65 44.54 41.77
N GLN A 2 -4.79 44.37 41.19
CA GLN A 2 -5.14 43.04 40.66
C GLN A 2 -4.47 42.87 39.33
N SER A 3 -3.33 42.47 39.31
CA SER A 3 -3.01 42.82 38.06
C SER A 3 -2.09 41.89 37.24
N LYS A 4 -0.90 41.81 37.47
CA LYS A 4 -0.03 41.02 36.55
C LYS A 4 -0.15 39.51 36.78
N ALA A 5 -0.38 39.05 38.00
CA ALA A 5 -0.55 37.62 38.30
C ALA A 5 -1.83 37.07 37.66
N SER A 6 -2.96 37.78 37.81
CA SER A 6 -4.25 37.38 37.23
C SER A 6 -4.23 37.41 35.70
N GLN A 7 -3.50 38.34 35.08
CA GLN A 7 -3.30 38.37 33.62
C GLN A 7 -2.42 37.21 33.13
N ILE A 8 -1.35 36.88 33.89
CA ILE A 8 -0.49 35.74 33.55
C ILE A 8 -1.26 34.42 33.65
N ASP A 9 -2.08 34.25 34.69
CA ASP A 9 -2.89 33.06 34.88
C ASP A 9 -3.98 32.92 33.80
N ALA A 10 -4.61 34.02 33.36
CA ALA A 10 -5.55 34.04 32.26
C ALA A 10 -4.88 33.69 30.90
N LEU A 11 -3.67 34.20 30.66
CA LEU A 11 -2.90 33.88 29.48
C LEU A 11 -2.43 32.41 29.46
N ARG A 12 -2.00 31.90 30.64
CA ARG A 12 -1.62 30.46 30.77
C ARG A 12 -2.79 29.55 30.55
N SER A 13 -3.95 29.82 31.17
CA SER A 13 -5.14 28.99 31.00
C SER A 13 -5.67 29.05 29.56
N GLY A 14 -5.63 30.22 28.91
CA GLY A 14 -5.98 30.36 27.51
C GLY A 14 -5.04 29.61 26.57
N ALA A 15 -3.72 29.67 26.81
CA ALA A 15 -2.74 28.95 26.05
C ALA A 15 -2.86 27.43 26.22
N LEU A 16 -3.07 26.95 27.46
CA LEU A 16 -3.31 25.52 27.74
C LEU A 16 -4.60 25.02 27.10
N SER A 17 -5.69 25.76 27.21
CA SER A 17 -6.96 25.43 26.57
C SER A 17 -6.80 25.36 25.05
N GLY A 18 -6.10 26.30 24.44
CA GLY A 18 -5.80 26.29 23.01
C GLY A 18 -4.94 25.11 22.56
N LEU A 19 -3.98 24.66 23.40
CA LEU A 19 -3.18 23.48 23.13
C LEU A 19 -4.01 22.19 23.22
N ILE A 20 -4.82 22.05 24.27
CA ILE A 20 -5.69 20.89 24.47
C ILE A 20 -6.68 20.77 23.31
N SER A 21 -7.31 21.88 22.91
CA SER A 21 -8.24 21.89 21.78
C SER A 21 -7.58 21.46 20.46
N ARG A 22 -6.37 21.96 20.18
CA ARG A 22 -5.60 21.55 18.98
C ARG A 22 -5.21 20.08 19.05
N GLN A 23 -4.78 19.58 20.20
CA GLN A 23 -4.45 18.16 20.34
C GLN A 23 -5.68 17.26 20.14
N ALA A 24 -6.84 17.65 20.65
CA ALA A 24 -8.08 16.91 20.46
C ALA A 24 -8.46 16.82 18.98
N VAL A 25 -8.39 17.94 18.24
CA VAL A 25 -8.66 17.96 16.79
C VAL A 25 -7.66 17.11 16.02
N LEU A 26 -6.38 17.18 16.37
CA LEU A 26 -5.34 16.34 15.72
C LEU A 26 -5.56 14.85 16.00
N TYR A 27 -5.94 14.51 17.24
CA TYR A 27 -6.22 13.13 17.60
C TYR A 27 -7.44 12.58 16.85
N GLU A 28 -8.51 13.36 16.73
CA GLU A 28 -9.69 12.99 15.92
C GLU A 28 -9.31 12.75 14.44
N ARG A 29 -8.46 13.63 13.87
CA ARG A 29 -7.95 13.45 12.51
C ARG A 29 -7.13 12.19 12.34
N ARG A 30 -6.28 11.86 13.33
CA ARG A 30 -5.49 10.62 13.33
C ARG A 30 -6.37 9.38 13.41
N LEU A 31 -7.40 9.38 14.26
CA LEU A 31 -8.38 8.31 14.34
C LEU A 31 -9.04 8.04 12.98
N LYS A 32 -9.58 9.09 12.36
CA LYS A 32 -10.19 8.97 11.02
C LYS A 32 -9.21 8.45 9.97
N ALA A 33 -7.95 8.90 10.02
CA ALA A 33 -6.92 8.46 9.09
C ALA A 33 -6.56 6.98 9.28
N VAL A 34 -6.50 6.52 10.52
CA VAL A 34 -6.26 5.10 10.86
C VAL A 34 -7.43 4.24 10.39
N GLU A 35 -8.68 4.65 10.65
CA GLU A 35 -9.86 3.96 10.17
C GLU A 35 -9.88 3.87 8.64
N GLN A 36 -9.52 4.96 7.96
CA GLN A 36 -9.45 5.00 6.50
C GLN A 36 -8.33 4.11 5.97
N LEU A 37 -7.15 4.12 6.60
CA LEU A 37 -6.01 3.26 6.21
C LEU A 37 -6.39 1.79 6.32
N TRP A 38 -6.91 1.37 7.48
CA TRP A 38 -7.32 -0.02 7.70
C TRP A 38 -8.53 -0.40 6.84
N GLY A 39 -9.51 0.48 6.73
CA GLY A 39 -10.66 0.28 5.85
C GLY A 39 -10.25 0.05 4.40
N THR A 40 -9.17 0.70 3.93
CA THR A 40 -8.63 0.44 2.58
C THR A 40 -7.97 -0.92 2.48
N VAL A 41 -7.23 -1.37 3.49
CA VAL A 41 -6.68 -2.75 3.52
C VAL A 41 -7.81 -3.77 3.42
N VAL A 42 -8.90 -3.57 4.15
CA VAL A 42 -10.10 -4.42 4.08
C VAL A 42 -10.76 -4.36 2.69
N THR A 43 -10.86 -3.18 2.09
CA THR A 43 -11.40 -2.99 0.73
C THR A 43 -10.58 -3.73 -0.32
N LEU A 44 -9.27 -3.91 -0.09
CA LEU A 44 -8.37 -4.67 -0.96
C LEU A 44 -8.47 -6.20 -0.79
N ALA A 45 -9.30 -6.72 0.11
CA ALA A 45 -9.45 -8.16 0.33
C ALA A 45 -9.78 -8.96 -0.96
N PRO A 46 -10.63 -8.50 -1.90
CA PRO A 46 -10.81 -9.19 -3.18
C PRO A 46 -9.53 -9.27 -4.01
N ALA A 47 -8.71 -8.21 -4.02
CA ALA A 47 -7.41 -8.20 -4.70
C ALA A 47 -6.39 -9.13 -4.00
N LYS A 48 -6.45 -9.26 -2.68
CA LYS A 48 -5.68 -10.27 -1.92
C LYS A 48 -6.04 -11.69 -2.35
N HIS A 49 -7.33 -11.97 -2.62
CA HIS A 49 -7.75 -13.26 -3.16
C HIS A 49 -7.16 -13.52 -4.56
N ILE A 50 -7.17 -12.52 -5.44
CA ILE A 50 -6.48 -12.61 -6.74
C ILE A 50 -4.99 -12.90 -6.56
N SER A 51 -4.32 -12.22 -5.61
CA SER A 51 -2.91 -12.47 -5.30
C SER A 51 -2.66 -13.93 -4.88
N ALA A 52 -3.56 -14.54 -4.08
CA ALA A 52 -3.47 -15.95 -3.70
C ALA A 52 -3.54 -16.89 -4.90
N MET A 53 -4.48 -16.63 -5.81
CA MET A 53 -4.62 -17.43 -7.04
C MET A 53 -3.39 -17.28 -7.94
N MET A 54 -2.86 -16.08 -8.08
CA MET A 54 -1.69 -15.81 -8.94
C MET A 54 -0.39 -16.37 -8.37
N ALA A 55 -0.27 -16.57 -7.05
CA ALA A 55 0.91 -17.13 -6.40
C ALA A 55 1.24 -18.56 -6.83
N VAL A 56 0.23 -19.33 -7.28
CA VAL A 56 0.40 -20.71 -7.74
C VAL A 56 0.54 -20.82 -9.26
N VAL A 57 0.40 -19.72 -10.00
CA VAL A 57 0.51 -19.68 -11.45
C VAL A 57 1.98 -19.51 -11.86
N LYS A 58 2.46 -20.32 -12.77
CA LYS A 58 3.76 -20.11 -13.43
C LYS A 58 3.62 -19.01 -14.47
N LEU A 59 3.95 -17.80 -14.07
CA LEU A 59 3.60 -16.57 -14.79
C LEU A 59 4.15 -16.53 -16.22
N ASP A 60 5.41 -16.92 -16.42
CA ASP A 60 6.04 -16.92 -17.77
C ASP A 60 5.32 -17.87 -18.73
N VAL A 61 5.05 -19.10 -18.25
CA VAL A 61 4.35 -20.12 -19.02
C VAL A 61 2.90 -19.71 -19.32
N ALA A 62 2.24 -19.13 -18.31
CA ALA A 62 0.86 -18.67 -18.43
C ALA A 62 0.74 -17.53 -19.45
N SER A 63 1.67 -16.56 -19.41
CA SER A 63 1.73 -15.43 -20.34
C SER A 63 1.96 -15.92 -21.77
N GLU A 64 2.94 -16.78 -22.01
CA GLU A 64 3.20 -17.34 -23.34
C GLU A 64 1.99 -18.09 -23.93
N LYS A 65 1.31 -18.89 -23.09
CA LYS A 65 0.10 -19.62 -23.51
C LYS A 65 -1.07 -18.68 -23.76
N ALA A 66 -1.30 -17.69 -22.88
CA ALA A 66 -2.39 -16.74 -23.03
C ALA A 66 -2.26 -15.89 -24.29
N GLN A 67 -1.04 -15.59 -24.74
CA GLN A 67 -0.82 -14.89 -26.02
C GLN A 67 -1.29 -15.71 -27.23
N LYS A 68 -1.16 -17.03 -27.18
CA LYS A 68 -1.40 -17.93 -28.31
C LYS A 68 -2.77 -18.60 -28.28
N ASP A 69 -3.41 -18.72 -27.10
CA ASP A 69 -4.59 -19.55 -26.89
C ASP A 69 -5.72 -18.78 -26.20
N LEU A 70 -6.84 -18.62 -26.92
CA LEU A 70 -8.05 -17.97 -26.41
C LEU A 70 -8.68 -18.74 -25.25
N GLN A 71 -8.59 -20.07 -25.21
CA GLN A 71 -9.16 -20.88 -24.13
C GLN A 71 -8.43 -20.60 -22.81
N VAL A 72 -7.11 -20.41 -22.88
CA VAL A 72 -6.31 -20.03 -21.70
C VAL A 72 -6.75 -18.66 -21.18
N ARG A 73 -7.01 -17.69 -22.05
CA ARG A 73 -7.55 -16.37 -21.65
C ARG A 73 -8.90 -16.49 -20.96
N GLU A 74 -9.79 -17.33 -21.48
CA GLU A 74 -11.12 -17.57 -20.87
C GLU A 74 -10.98 -18.18 -19.47
N VAL A 75 -10.03 -19.08 -19.23
CA VAL A 75 -9.73 -19.59 -17.87
C VAL A 75 -9.37 -18.43 -16.93
N PHE A 76 -8.47 -17.51 -17.35
CA PHE A 76 -8.11 -16.36 -16.52
C PHE A 76 -9.27 -15.36 -16.34
N LYS A 77 -10.15 -15.20 -17.32
CA LYS A 77 -11.38 -14.41 -17.17
C LYS A 77 -12.32 -15.03 -16.12
N ILE A 78 -12.48 -16.35 -16.12
CA ILE A 78 -13.26 -17.06 -15.12
C ILE A 78 -12.63 -16.92 -13.73
N MET A 79 -11.30 -17.07 -13.61
CA MET A 79 -10.58 -16.88 -12.35
C MET A 79 -10.76 -15.47 -11.76
N GLY A 80 -10.80 -14.46 -12.60
CA GLY A 80 -11.04 -13.06 -12.20
C GLY A 80 -12.51 -12.66 -12.20
N SER A 81 -13.44 -13.57 -12.45
CA SER A 81 -14.86 -13.24 -12.53
C SER A 81 -15.37 -12.66 -11.19
N GLY A 82 -16.05 -11.51 -11.27
CA GLY A 82 -16.54 -10.79 -10.10
C GLY A 82 -15.51 -9.83 -9.47
N PHE A 83 -14.26 -9.83 -9.90
CA PHE A 83 -13.25 -8.85 -9.47
C PHE A 83 -13.10 -7.75 -10.52
N ASP A 84 -13.24 -6.51 -10.09
CA ASP A 84 -13.02 -5.31 -10.91
C ASP A 84 -12.26 -4.28 -10.08
N ILE A 85 -11.01 -4.08 -10.42
CA ILE A 85 -10.11 -3.17 -9.71
C ILE A 85 -10.62 -1.72 -9.78
N SER A 86 -11.34 -1.34 -10.83
CA SER A 86 -11.88 0.02 -11.00
C SER A 86 -12.98 0.35 -9.99
N LYS A 87 -13.62 -0.68 -9.42
CA LYS A 87 -14.65 -0.54 -8.38
C LYS A 87 -14.07 -0.38 -6.98
N LEU A 88 -12.76 -0.61 -6.81
CA LEU A 88 -12.10 -0.39 -5.52
C LEU A 88 -11.93 1.11 -5.29
N GLN A 89 -12.63 1.65 -4.31
CA GLN A 89 -12.56 3.06 -3.94
C GLN A 89 -11.26 3.38 -3.17
N ILE A 90 -10.12 3.23 -3.84
CA ILE A 90 -8.78 3.45 -3.26
C ILE A 90 -8.41 4.93 -3.27
N ALA A 91 -9.09 5.75 -4.08
CA ALA A 91 -8.69 7.15 -4.35
C ALA A 91 -8.63 8.05 -3.10
N ASP A 92 -9.42 7.76 -2.07
CA ASP A 92 -9.49 8.60 -0.88
C ASP A 92 -8.40 8.36 0.17
N ILE A 93 -7.65 7.27 0.06
CA ILE A 93 -6.64 6.89 1.07
C ILE A 93 -5.52 7.92 1.20
N SER A 94 -5.18 8.64 0.13
CA SER A 94 -4.14 9.66 0.13
C SER A 94 -4.44 10.79 1.13
N LYS A 95 -5.71 11.03 1.48
CA LYS A 95 -6.14 12.00 2.50
C LYS A 95 -5.71 11.59 3.91
N ALA A 96 -5.52 10.31 4.17
CA ALA A 96 -5.05 9.79 5.45
C ALA A 96 -3.54 10.00 5.65
N ARG A 97 -2.76 10.07 4.56
CA ARG A 97 -1.29 10.14 4.58
C ARG A 97 -0.69 11.16 5.56
N PRO A 98 -1.19 12.41 5.66
CA PRO A 98 -0.63 13.41 6.58
C PRO A 98 -0.84 13.10 8.08
N PHE A 99 -1.74 12.19 8.42
CA PHE A 99 -2.19 11.91 9.78
C PHE A 99 -1.77 10.53 10.30
N VAL A 100 -1.21 9.68 9.46
CA VAL A 100 -0.63 8.38 9.83
C VAL A 100 0.89 8.48 9.92
N SER A 101 1.54 7.54 10.62
CA SER A 101 3.01 7.52 10.66
C SER A 101 3.57 7.20 9.26
N PRO A 102 4.73 7.78 8.90
CA PRO A 102 5.39 7.50 7.63
C PRO A 102 5.60 5.99 7.40
N LEU A 103 5.93 5.25 8.46
CA LEU A 103 6.18 3.81 8.36
C LEU A 103 4.89 2.99 8.19
N ALA A 104 3.77 3.39 8.82
CA ALA A 104 2.46 2.78 8.55
C ALA A 104 2.08 2.93 7.08
N TRP A 105 2.27 4.14 6.55
CA TRP A 105 2.03 4.43 5.13
C TRP A 105 2.94 3.61 4.20
N ALA A 106 4.21 3.47 4.56
CA ALA A 106 5.19 2.70 3.79
C ALA A 106 4.82 1.21 3.71
N TYR A 107 4.45 0.58 4.83
CA TYR A 107 3.99 -0.81 4.84
C TYR A 107 2.68 -0.99 4.06
N TYR A 108 1.76 -0.04 4.17
CA TYR A 108 0.55 -0.04 3.33
C TYR A 108 0.91 0.04 1.84
N SER A 109 1.87 0.89 1.45
CA SER A 109 2.32 1.00 0.06
C SER A 109 2.89 -0.31 -0.47
N ALA A 110 3.70 -1.01 0.34
CA ALA A 110 4.22 -2.32 -0.02
C ALA A 110 3.12 -3.39 -0.14
N TYR A 111 2.15 -3.39 0.79
CA TYR A 111 0.97 -4.25 0.73
C TYR A 111 0.14 -4.01 -0.54
N ALA A 112 -0.18 -2.76 -0.82
CA ALA A 112 -0.93 -2.37 -2.00
C ALA A 112 -0.20 -2.75 -3.30
N ALA A 113 1.13 -2.60 -3.34
CA ALA A 113 1.93 -2.99 -4.48
C ALA A 113 1.79 -4.48 -4.83
N ILE A 114 1.78 -5.38 -3.85
CA ILE A 114 1.58 -6.82 -4.06
C ILE A 114 0.21 -7.10 -4.69
N VAL A 115 -0.87 -6.60 -4.07
CA VAL A 115 -2.22 -6.94 -4.50
C VAL A 115 -2.56 -6.31 -5.85
N LEU A 116 -2.05 -5.11 -6.12
CA LEU A 116 -2.22 -4.42 -7.40
C LEU A 116 -1.39 -5.08 -8.51
N HIS A 117 -0.15 -5.50 -8.21
CA HIS A 117 0.69 -6.26 -9.14
C HIS A 117 -0.01 -7.55 -9.58
N ALA A 118 -0.53 -8.35 -8.65
CA ALA A 118 -1.24 -9.57 -8.97
C ALA A 118 -2.49 -9.32 -9.82
N SER A 119 -3.25 -8.27 -9.51
CA SER A 119 -4.45 -7.88 -10.25
C SER A 119 -4.12 -7.40 -11.67
N PHE A 120 -3.04 -6.62 -11.82
CA PHE A 120 -2.57 -6.17 -13.13
C PHE A 120 -2.05 -7.35 -13.95
N PHE A 121 -1.34 -8.28 -13.33
CA PHE A 121 -0.86 -9.48 -14.03
C PHE A 121 -2.02 -10.33 -14.54
N LEU A 122 -3.06 -10.51 -13.73
CA LEU A 122 -4.28 -11.20 -14.16
C LEU A 122 -4.91 -10.52 -15.39
N ASP A 123 -5.00 -9.17 -15.40
CA ASP A 123 -5.53 -8.43 -16.56
C ASP A 123 -4.68 -8.65 -17.82
N VAL A 124 -3.35 -8.66 -17.69
CA VAL A 124 -2.42 -8.99 -18.78
C VAL A 124 -2.70 -10.38 -19.35
N LEU A 125 -2.90 -11.39 -18.49
CA LEU A 125 -3.22 -12.76 -18.93
C LEU A 125 -4.59 -12.87 -19.61
N GLN A 126 -5.60 -12.17 -19.07
CA GLN A 126 -6.95 -12.13 -19.66
C GLN A 126 -6.97 -11.52 -21.05
N ARG A 127 -6.11 -10.53 -21.31
CA ARG A 127 -5.96 -9.86 -22.62
C ARG A 127 -5.01 -10.59 -23.55
N GLY A 128 -4.23 -11.53 -23.05
CA GLY A 128 -3.20 -12.24 -23.84
C GLY A 128 -2.03 -11.33 -24.23
N LEU A 129 -1.68 -10.37 -23.34
CA LEU A 129 -0.54 -9.49 -23.50
C LEU A 129 0.75 -10.14 -22.96
N SER A 130 1.92 -9.58 -23.29
CA SER A 130 3.20 -10.07 -22.79
C SER A 130 3.37 -9.75 -21.29
N SER A 131 3.98 -10.68 -20.57
CA SER A 131 4.39 -10.47 -19.15
C SER A 131 5.44 -9.38 -18.98
N ASP A 132 6.16 -9.02 -20.03
CA ASP A 132 7.18 -7.96 -20.02
C ASP A 132 6.59 -6.58 -19.70
N LEU A 133 5.27 -6.43 -19.81
CA LEU A 133 4.54 -5.23 -19.41
C LEU A 133 4.45 -5.05 -17.89
N VAL A 134 4.81 -6.08 -17.11
CA VAL A 134 4.69 -6.06 -15.64
C VAL A 134 6.06 -5.95 -15.01
N ASP A 135 6.35 -4.81 -14.40
CA ASP A 135 7.62 -4.56 -13.73
C ASP A 135 7.71 -5.28 -12.37
N THR A 136 8.01 -6.57 -12.42
CA THR A 136 8.15 -7.42 -11.23
C THR A 136 9.39 -7.06 -10.41
N GLU A 137 10.46 -6.59 -11.06
CA GLU A 137 11.72 -6.27 -10.38
C GLU A 137 11.54 -5.13 -9.38
N LYS A 138 10.79 -4.10 -9.74
CA LYS A 138 10.51 -2.97 -8.83
C LYS A 138 9.68 -3.37 -7.62
N VAL A 139 8.70 -4.27 -7.80
CA VAL A 139 7.95 -4.82 -6.66
C VAL A 139 8.88 -5.64 -5.77
N THR A 140 9.75 -6.44 -6.37
CA THR A 140 10.78 -7.23 -5.65
C THR A 140 11.66 -6.32 -4.79
N GLN A 141 12.21 -5.24 -5.35
CA GLN A 141 13.06 -4.28 -4.63
C GLN A 141 12.31 -3.58 -3.50
N LEU A 142 11.07 -3.14 -3.75
CA LEU A 142 10.21 -2.56 -2.72
C LEU A 142 10.02 -3.51 -1.53
N LEU A 143 9.76 -4.79 -1.80
CA LEU A 143 9.54 -5.80 -0.77
C LEU A 143 10.81 -6.12 0.02
N LYS A 144 11.98 -6.20 -0.63
CA LYS A 144 13.26 -6.36 0.04
C LYS A 144 13.56 -5.21 1.00
N VAL A 145 13.26 -3.98 0.60
CA VAL A 145 13.42 -2.79 1.47
C VAL A 145 12.40 -2.80 2.62
N ALA A 146 11.15 -3.18 2.37
CA ALA A 146 10.10 -3.23 3.39
C ALA A 146 10.35 -4.35 4.41
N LEU A 147 10.79 -5.52 3.94
CA LEU A 147 10.98 -6.76 4.70
C LEU A 147 12.38 -7.35 4.47
N PRO A 148 13.48 -6.70 4.94
CA PRO A 148 14.84 -7.14 4.64
C PRO A 148 15.15 -8.56 5.09
N HIS A 149 14.54 -9.01 6.18
CA HIS A 149 14.70 -10.38 6.70
C HIS A 149 14.04 -11.45 5.81
N GLN A 150 13.18 -11.05 4.86
CA GLN A 150 12.56 -11.93 3.86
C GLN A 150 13.33 -11.94 2.52
N GLU A 151 14.46 -11.25 2.41
CA GLU A 151 15.21 -11.11 1.16
C GLU A 151 15.55 -12.47 0.53
N ALA A 152 16.12 -13.39 1.30
CA ALA A 152 16.46 -14.73 0.82
C ALA A 152 15.22 -15.52 0.34
N TYR A 153 14.07 -15.33 1.00
CA TYR A 153 12.82 -15.95 0.60
C TYR A 153 12.30 -15.36 -0.71
N ILE A 154 12.34 -14.03 -0.83
CA ILE A 154 11.93 -13.30 -2.04
C ILE A 154 12.82 -13.69 -3.23
N GLU A 155 14.14 -13.77 -3.05
CA GLU A 155 15.08 -14.18 -4.10
C GLU A 155 14.85 -15.63 -4.56
N LYS A 156 14.57 -16.52 -3.63
CA LYS A 156 14.38 -17.95 -3.93
C LYS A 156 13.09 -18.20 -4.71
N TYR A 157 12.02 -17.52 -4.38
CA TYR A 157 10.68 -17.82 -4.90
C TYR A 157 10.13 -16.77 -5.86
N GLY A 158 10.76 -15.60 -5.95
CA GLY A 158 10.35 -14.52 -6.84
C GLY A 158 8.90 -14.06 -6.61
N PRO A 159 8.15 -13.77 -7.67
CA PRO A 159 6.76 -13.29 -7.57
C PRO A 159 5.81 -14.24 -6.83
N SER A 160 6.09 -15.55 -6.84
CA SER A 160 5.29 -16.53 -6.09
C SER A 160 5.40 -16.34 -4.57
N ALA A 161 6.45 -15.67 -4.08
CA ALA A 161 6.60 -15.33 -2.67
C ALA A 161 5.68 -14.20 -2.22
N PHE A 162 5.32 -13.27 -3.11
CA PHE A 162 4.70 -11.98 -2.75
C PHE A 162 3.43 -12.14 -1.93
N HIS A 163 2.53 -13.02 -2.33
CA HIS A 163 1.28 -13.24 -1.61
C HIS A 163 1.50 -13.59 -0.13
N TYR A 164 2.50 -14.42 0.17
CA TYR A 164 2.77 -14.92 1.52
C TYR A 164 3.38 -13.85 2.44
N LEU A 165 3.79 -12.71 1.90
CA LEU A 165 4.28 -11.55 2.66
C LEU A 165 3.16 -10.61 3.11
N LEU A 166 1.93 -10.78 2.58
CA LEU A 166 0.80 -9.88 2.88
C LEU A 166 0.42 -9.91 4.35
N GLU A 167 0.37 -11.09 4.97
CA GLU A 167 0.01 -11.23 6.39
C GLU A 167 1.02 -10.52 7.31
N GLU A 168 2.31 -10.61 6.98
CA GLU A 168 3.33 -9.90 7.73
C GLU A 168 3.21 -8.39 7.57
N LEU A 169 2.95 -7.90 6.36
CA LEU A 169 2.72 -6.47 6.10
C LEU A 169 1.47 -5.97 6.83
N GLU A 170 0.36 -6.72 6.83
CA GLU A 170 -0.84 -6.39 7.60
C GLU A 170 -0.52 -6.27 9.10
N SER A 171 0.23 -7.23 9.65
CA SER A 171 0.65 -7.20 11.05
C SER A 171 1.50 -5.98 11.36
N LYS A 172 2.43 -5.62 10.47
CA LYS A 172 3.27 -4.41 10.64
C LYS A 172 2.45 -3.10 10.54
N ILE A 173 1.44 -3.07 9.67
CA ILE A 173 0.50 -1.93 9.60
C ILE A 173 -0.24 -1.80 10.93
N LEU A 174 -0.81 -2.88 11.47
CA LEU A 174 -1.56 -2.88 12.73
C LEU A 174 -0.68 -2.42 13.91
N ILE A 175 0.55 -2.93 14.04
CA ILE A 175 1.49 -2.50 15.08
C ILE A 175 1.73 -0.98 15.01
N LYS A 176 1.82 -0.41 13.80
CA LYS A 176 2.01 1.04 13.66
C LYS A 176 0.73 1.83 13.90
N ILE A 177 -0.43 1.27 13.62
CA ILE A 177 -1.74 1.82 13.99
C ILE A 177 -1.85 1.91 15.51
N ASP A 178 -1.58 0.84 16.23
CA ASP A 178 -1.61 0.81 17.71
C ASP A 178 -0.68 1.88 18.30
N SER A 179 0.52 2.01 17.76
CA SER A 179 1.47 3.05 18.16
C SER A 179 0.92 4.48 17.98
N ILE A 180 0.15 4.72 16.91
CA ILE A 180 -0.52 6.01 16.66
C ILE A 180 -1.63 6.24 17.69
N LEU A 181 -2.43 5.21 17.99
CA LEU A 181 -3.54 5.28 18.94
C LEU A 181 -3.05 5.50 20.38
N GLU A 182 -1.91 4.92 20.74
CA GLU A 182 -1.24 5.14 22.02
C GLU A 182 -0.52 6.49 22.13
N GLY A 183 -0.50 7.28 21.05
CA GLY A 183 0.17 8.59 21.03
C GLY A 183 1.70 8.52 21.00
N LYS A 184 2.29 7.35 20.71
CA LYS A 184 3.72 7.19 20.57
C LYS A 184 4.22 7.92 19.33
N GLN A 185 5.30 8.70 19.47
CA GLN A 185 5.93 9.34 18.32
C GLN A 185 6.78 8.33 17.55
N SER A 186 6.84 8.50 16.21
CA SER A 186 7.77 7.75 15.38
C SER A 186 9.21 8.11 15.74
N ASP A 187 10.06 7.11 15.95
CA ASP A 187 11.49 7.29 16.15
C ASP A 187 12.21 7.59 14.81
N THR A 188 13.46 8.02 14.89
CA THR A 188 14.26 8.37 13.72
C THR A 188 14.45 7.16 12.79
N GLU A 189 14.70 5.97 13.33
CA GLU A 189 14.88 4.73 12.56
C GLU A 189 13.62 4.39 11.76
N SER A 190 12.44 4.54 12.37
CA SER A 190 11.15 4.35 11.69
C SER A 190 10.95 5.33 10.54
N ILE A 191 11.41 6.58 10.69
CA ILE A 191 11.33 7.61 9.64
C ILE A 191 12.26 7.28 8.48
N GLU A 192 13.49 6.91 8.75
CA GLU A 192 14.48 6.52 7.73
C GLU A 192 14.02 5.30 6.94
N LYS A 193 13.55 4.26 7.62
CA LYS A 193 13.01 3.06 6.99
C LYS A 193 11.81 3.37 6.10
N ALA A 194 10.89 4.21 6.59
CA ALA A 194 9.74 4.66 5.81
C ALA A 194 10.17 5.38 4.52
N ALA A 195 11.16 6.26 4.61
CA ALA A 195 11.67 7.01 3.46
C ALA A 195 12.23 6.09 2.37
N LEU A 196 12.94 5.02 2.76
CA LEU A 196 13.44 4.02 1.81
C LEU A 196 12.30 3.29 1.09
N ILE A 197 11.33 2.76 1.85
CA ILE A 197 10.19 2.02 1.28
C ILE A 197 9.37 2.92 0.35
N LEU A 198 9.08 4.17 0.76
CA LEU A 198 8.28 5.09 -0.03
C LEU A 198 8.98 5.50 -1.33
N ARG A 199 10.30 5.69 -1.30
CA ARG A 199 11.08 5.96 -2.53
C ARG A 199 10.93 4.84 -3.55
N GLU A 200 11.00 3.58 -3.12
CA GLU A 200 10.83 2.44 -4.02
C GLU A 200 9.38 2.31 -4.52
N SER A 201 8.40 2.63 -3.68
CA SER A 201 6.99 2.68 -4.07
C SER A 201 6.71 3.77 -5.12
N ASP A 202 7.27 4.96 -4.94
CA ASP A 202 7.12 6.08 -5.90
C ASP A 202 7.74 5.72 -7.27
N ARG A 203 8.93 5.08 -7.29
CA ARG A 203 9.56 4.58 -8.52
C ARG A 203 8.68 3.55 -9.26
N LEU A 204 8.02 2.67 -8.50
CA LEU A 204 7.09 1.70 -9.07
C LEU A 204 5.88 2.40 -9.73
N MET A 205 5.32 3.40 -9.06
CA MET A 205 4.16 4.13 -9.59
C MET A 205 4.50 4.95 -10.84
N GLU A 206 5.66 5.61 -10.88
CA GLU A 206 6.13 6.37 -12.04
C GLU A 206 6.32 5.46 -13.27
N SER A 207 6.90 4.28 -13.07
CA SER A 207 7.07 3.29 -14.14
C SER A 207 5.73 2.79 -14.70
N ASN A 208 4.78 2.50 -13.83
CA ASN A 208 3.46 2.06 -14.25
C ASN A 208 2.69 3.16 -15.00
N ALA A 209 2.88 4.43 -14.65
CA ALA A 209 2.30 5.57 -15.35
C ALA A 209 2.91 5.74 -16.75
N ALA A 210 4.23 5.60 -16.88
CA ALA A 210 4.92 5.66 -18.17
C ALA A 210 4.50 4.53 -19.11
N SER A 211 4.35 3.31 -18.58
CA SER A 211 3.88 2.15 -19.36
C SER A 211 2.44 2.30 -19.88
N LYS A 212 1.56 2.93 -19.10
CA LYS A 212 0.18 3.22 -19.55
C LYS A 212 0.15 4.27 -20.67
N HIS A 213 0.99 5.30 -20.58
CA HIS A 213 1.03 6.35 -21.60
C HIS A 213 1.60 5.85 -22.94
N GLY A 214 2.52 4.88 -22.92
CA GLY A 214 3.02 4.23 -24.12
C GLY A 214 2.00 3.37 -24.85
N LEU A 215 1.03 2.82 -24.14
CA LEU A 215 -0.04 1.99 -24.72
C LEU A 215 -1.20 2.80 -25.34
N GLU A 216 -1.34 4.08 -24.98
CA GLU A 216 -2.37 4.99 -25.55
C GLU A 216 -1.92 5.67 -26.87
N ILE A 217 -0.63 5.64 -27.20
CA ILE A 217 -0.08 6.30 -28.39
C ILE A 217 -0.09 5.38 -29.60
N ASP A 218 -0.21 4.06 -29.43
CA ASP A 218 -0.22 3.04 -30.51
C ASP A 218 -1.63 2.58 -30.93
N GLN A 219 -2.69 3.32 -30.60
CA GLN A 219 -4.05 3.13 -31.10
C GLN A 219 -4.46 4.30 -32.00
#